data_a6b4a1ed3c299449fded6f681f54245e
#
_entry.id   a6b4a1ed3c299449fded6f681f54245e
#
_cell.length_a   1.000
_cell.length_b   1.000
_cell.length_c   1.000
_cell.angle_alpha   90.00
_cell.angle_beta   90.00
_cell.angle_gamma   90.00
#
_symmetry.space_group_name_H-M   'P 1'
#
loop_
_entity.id
_entity.type
_entity.pdbx_description
1 polymer ?
#
loop_
_entity_poly.entity_id
_entity_poly.type
_entity_poly.pdbx_seq_one_letter_code
_entity_poly.pdbx_strand_id
1 'polypeptide(L)'
;MTKDSPNKAHPNLALLAKLDLRDLDGSAALFSDDFVWHYFNPKLPDVAGDYVGIEGLKRFFSIIGAKTKGTFRVEPVSATPAGDELVVVHARDTLDIGGQAITLDVVVVWRFVEGKIKEAWDIPSAFTLAR
;
A
#
# COMPACT_ATOMS: atom_id res chain seq x y z
N MET A 1 -31.02 -0.20 5.79
CA MET A 1 -30.55 0.14 5.51
C MET A 1 -30.02 0.38 5.02
N THR A 2 -29.76 0.46 4.98
CA THR A 2 -29.20 0.85 4.50
C THR A 2 -28.70 1.05 4.00
N LYS A 3 -29.07 1.19 4.13
CA LYS A 3 -28.36 1.78 3.43
C LYS A 3 -26.97 1.83 3.48
N ASP A 4 -26.41 1.67 4.26
CA ASP A 4 -24.96 1.55 4.17
C ASP A 4 -24.60 0.48 3.19
N SER A 5 -23.64 0.75 2.32
CA SER A 5 -23.15 -0.28 1.44
C SER A 5 -22.45 -1.37 2.27
N PRO A 6 -22.46 -2.64 1.82
CA PRO A 6 -21.74 -3.68 2.54
C PRO A 6 -20.26 -3.35 2.73
N ASN A 7 -19.65 -2.61 1.78
CA ASN A 7 -18.25 -2.24 1.87
C ASN A 7 -17.98 -1.32 3.06
N LYS A 8 -18.90 -0.40 3.31
CA LYS A 8 -18.76 0.55 4.41
C LYS A 8 -18.79 -0.12 5.76
N ALA A 9 -19.56 -1.20 5.89
CA ALA A 9 -19.71 -1.91 7.13
C ALA A 9 -18.65 -2.98 7.36
N HIS A 10 -17.79 -3.24 6.37
CA HIS A 10 -16.83 -4.33 6.47
C HIS A 10 -15.74 -3.99 7.49
N PRO A 11 -15.48 -4.87 8.49
CA PRO A 11 -14.51 -4.56 9.54
C PRO A 11 -13.10 -4.30 9.04
N ASN A 12 -12.68 -4.96 7.96
CA ASN A 12 -11.34 -4.75 7.41
C ASN A 12 -11.19 -3.36 6.78
N LEU A 13 -12.26 -2.82 6.21
CA LEU A 13 -12.23 -1.44 5.72
C LEU A 13 -12.08 -0.46 6.87
N ALA A 14 -12.74 -0.70 7.98
CA ALA A 14 -12.62 0.15 9.16
C ALA A 14 -11.20 0.11 9.73
N LEU A 15 -10.58 -1.07 9.74
CA LEU A 15 -9.19 -1.20 10.18
C LEU A 15 -8.24 -0.48 9.24
N LEU A 16 -8.43 -0.67 7.94
CA LEU A 16 -7.56 -0.04 6.94
C LEU A 16 -7.67 1.48 6.99
N ALA A 17 -8.84 2.02 7.31
CA ALA A 17 -9.04 3.45 7.42
C ALA A 17 -8.22 4.09 8.53
N LYS A 18 -7.76 3.30 9.50
CA LYS A 18 -6.90 3.78 10.58
C LYS A 18 -5.43 3.85 10.19
N LEU A 19 -5.06 3.24 9.06
CA LEU A 19 -3.68 3.19 8.62
C LEU A 19 -3.25 4.54 8.07
N ASP A 20 -2.15 5.06 8.58
CA ASP A 20 -1.49 6.26 8.05
C ASP A 20 -0.08 5.87 7.64
N LEU A 21 0.15 5.79 6.34
CA LEU A 21 1.46 5.39 5.81
C LEU A 21 2.55 6.43 6.08
N ARG A 22 2.16 7.63 6.48
CA ARG A 22 3.12 8.67 6.86
C ARG A 22 3.48 8.61 8.34
N ASP A 23 2.78 7.77 9.10
CA ASP A 23 3.04 7.59 10.53
C ASP A 23 2.94 6.10 10.86
N LEU A 24 3.96 5.35 10.45
CA LEU A 24 3.97 3.90 10.64
C LEU A 24 4.14 3.52 12.11
N ASP A 25 4.83 4.34 12.89
CA ASP A 25 4.93 4.09 14.32
C ASP A 25 3.55 4.17 15.00
N GLY A 26 2.77 5.18 14.63
CA GLY A 26 1.40 5.31 15.14
C GLY A 26 0.46 4.25 14.62
N SER A 27 0.79 3.62 13.50
CA SER A 27 -0.03 2.57 12.87
C SER A 27 0.46 1.15 13.21
N ALA A 28 1.54 1.02 13.97
CA ALA A 28 2.19 -0.28 14.19
C ALA A 28 1.26 -1.33 14.79
N ALA A 29 0.30 -0.92 15.63
CA ALA A 29 -0.63 -1.85 16.26
C ALA A 29 -1.59 -2.52 15.28
N LEU A 30 -1.72 -1.98 14.06
CA LEU A 30 -2.56 -2.56 13.01
C LEU A 30 -1.91 -3.77 12.35
N PHE A 31 -0.60 -3.96 12.51
CA PHE A 31 0.16 -4.97 11.80
C PHE A 31 0.47 -6.17 12.69
N SER A 32 0.46 -7.36 12.10
CA SER A 32 0.96 -8.54 12.81
C SER A 32 2.48 -8.47 12.87
N ASP A 33 3.07 -9.17 13.86
CA ASP A 33 4.53 -9.16 14.05
C ASP A 33 5.27 -9.72 12.84
N ASP A 34 4.64 -10.64 12.13
CA ASP A 34 5.24 -11.29 10.96
C ASP A 34 4.73 -10.72 9.63
N PHE A 35 4.26 -9.49 9.64
CA PHE A 35 3.78 -8.81 8.43
C PHE A 35 4.85 -8.84 7.33
N VAL A 36 4.41 -9.05 6.08
CA VAL A 36 5.29 -8.98 4.91
C VAL A 36 4.64 -8.09 3.85
N TRP A 37 5.43 -7.16 3.35
CA TRP A 37 5.08 -6.28 2.23
C TRP A 37 5.81 -6.79 1.00
N HIS A 38 5.06 -7.15 -0.05
CA HIS A 38 5.61 -7.63 -1.31
C HIS A 38 5.50 -6.54 -2.36
N TYR A 39 6.64 -6.12 -2.90
CA TYR A 39 6.67 -5.05 -3.90
C TYR A 39 7.07 -5.61 -5.26
N PHE A 40 6.23 -5.41 -6.25
CA PHE A 40 6.41 -5.92 -7.61
C PHE A 40 6.63 -4.75 -8.56
N ASN A 41 7.89 -4.47 -8.92
CA ASN A 41 8.17 -3.39 -9.85
C ASN A 41 9.36 -3.77 -10.74
N PRO A 42 9.09 -4.19 -12.00
CA PRO A 42 10.17 -4.58 -12.90
C PRO A 42 11.08 -3.42 -13.33
N LYS A 43 10.63 -2.18 -13.14
CA LYS A 43 11.44 -0.99 -13.48
C LYS A 43 12.38 -0.58 -12.35
N LEU A 44 12.17 -1.13 -11.14
CA LEU A 44 13.01 -0.87 -9.98
C LEU A 44 13.44 -2.21 -9.37
N PRO A 45 14.24 -3.01 -10.09
CA PRO A 45 14.59 -4.34 -9.59
C PRO A 45 15.40 -4.32 -8.30
N ASP A 46 16.08 -3.21 -8.01
CA ASP A 46 16.81 -3.04 -6.75
C ASP A 46 15.89 -2.76 -5.55
N VAL A 47 14.64 -2.39 -5.81
CA VAL A 47 13.67 -2.12 -4.76
C VAL A 47 12.67 -3.25 -4.63
N ALA A 48 12.34 -3.93 -5.74
CA ALA A 48 11.38 -5.02 -5.75
C ALA A 48 11.80 -6.14 -4.79
N GLY A 49 10.81 -6.74 -4.13
CA GLY A 49 11.09 -7.85 -3.22
C GLY A 49 10.19 -7.79 -2.00
N ASP A 50 10.59 -8.52 -0.96
CA ASP A 50 9.82 -8.67 0.26
C ASP A 50 10.45 -7.86 1.39
N TYR A 51 9.58 -7.17 2.14
CA TYR A 51 9.98 -6.36 3.29
C TYR A 51 9.22 -6.88 4.50
N VAL A 52 9.95 -7.30 5.53
CA VAL A 52 9.36 -8.01 6.66
C VAL A 52 9.16 -7.07 7.85
N GLY A 53 7.94 -7.12 8.41
CA GLY A 53 7.59 -6.37 9.60
C GLY A 53 7.41 -4.89 9.32
N ILE A 54 7.02 -4.17 10.36
CA ILE A 54 6.85 -2.72 10.26
C ILE A 54 8.18 -2.01 9.95
N GLU A 55 9.28 -2.55 10.45
CA GLU A 55 10.60 -1.98 10.15
C GLU A 55 10.98 -2.16 8.69
N GLY A 56 10.60 -3.31 8.09
CA GLY A 56 10.78 -3.52 6.66
C GLY A 56 9.97 -2.53 5.83
N LEU A 57 8.73 -2.30 6.24
CA LEU A 57 7.87 -1.34 5.54
C LEU A 57 8.42 0.08 5.64
N LYS A 58 8.95 0.46 6.80
CA LYS A 58 9.61 1.76 6.97
C LYS A 58 10.79 1.89 6.03
N ARG A 59 11.59 0.81 5.91
CA ARG A 59 12.74 0.81 5.00
C ARG A 59 12.30 0.98 3.56
N PHE A 60 11.23 0.29 3.15
CA PHE A 60 10.68 0.42 1.81
C PHE A 60 10.31 1.87 1.48
N PHE A 61 9.55 2.52 2.36
CA PHE A 61 9.14 3.91 2.11
C PHE A 61 10.32 4.88 2.20
N SER A 62 11.33 4.57 3.01
CA SER A 62 12.55 5.37 3.05
C SER A 62 13.30 5.32 1.71
N ILE A 63 13.38 4.13 1.11
CA ILE A 63 14.03 3.96 -0.20
C ILE A 63 13.24 4.73 -1.27
N ILE A 64 11.92 4.58 -1.29
CA ILE A 64 11.08 5.28 -2.26
C ILE A 64 11.18 6.79 -2.06
N GLY A 65 11.16 7.24 -0.81
CA GLY A 65 11.31 8.66 -0.50
C GLY A 65 12.61 9.24 -1.01
N ALA A 66 13.70 8.49 -0.86
CA ALA A 66 15.01 8.93 -1.34
C ALA A 66 15.06 8.98 -2.86
N LYS A 67 14.51 7.96 -3.54
CA LYS A 67 14.51 7.90 -5.02
C LYS A 67 13.67 9.02 -5.62
N THR A 68 12.62 9.44 -4.94
CA THR A 68 11.70 10.47 -5.44
C THR A 68 11.95 11.84 -4.81
N LYS A 69 12.97 11.95 -3.96
CA LYS A 69 13.32 13.19 -3.25
C LYS A 69 12.14 13.79 -2.52
N GLY A 70 11.37 12.92 -1.86
CA GLY A 70 10.24 13.34 -1.04
C GLY A 70 8.99 13.72 -1.81
N THR A 71 8.94 13.50 -3.12
CA THR A 71 7.77 13.88 -3.93
C THR A 71 6.68 12.81 -3.99
N PHE A 72 6.96 11.62 -3.47
CA PHE A 72 6.03 10.50 -3.53
C PHE A 72 4.75 10.80 -2.75
N ARG A 73 3.60 10.60 -3.41
CA ARG A 73 2.28 10.79 -2.82
C ARG A 73 1.38 9.65 -3.25
N VAL A 74 0.52 9.21 -2.34
CA VAL A 74 -0.45 8.16 -2.60
C VAL A 74 -1.85 8.74 -2.45
N GLU A 75 -2.66 8.59 -3.50
CA GLU A 75 -4.05 9.03 -3.47
C GLU A 75 -4.95 7.80 -3.63
N PRO A 76 -5.67 7.39 -2.57
CA PRO A 76 -6.61 6.28 -2.70
C PRO A 76 -7.76 6.64 -3.64
N VAL A 77 -8.10 5.70 -4.54
CA VAL A 77 -9.20 5.86 -5.48
C VAL A 77 -10.40 5.03 -5.03
N SER A 78 -10.16 3.78 -4.63
CA SER A 78 -11.23 2.88 -4.17
C SER A 78 -10.65 1.80 -3.27
N ALA A 79 -11.50 1.24 -2.42
CA ALA A 79 -11.14 0.12 -1.56
C ALA A 79 -12.34 -0.82 -1.52
N THR A 80 -12.10 -2.10 -1.84
CA THR A 80 -13.16 -3.09 -1.97
C THR A 80 -12.77 -4.35 -1.21
N PRO A 81 -13.59 -4.80 -0.26
CA PRO A 81 -13.31 -6.07 0.41
C PRO A 81 -13.56 -7.24 -0.52
N ALA A 82 -12.75 -8.29 -0.37
CA ALA A 82 -12.88 -9.52 -1.13
C ALA A 82 -12.88 -10.67 -0.12
N GLY A 83 -14.06 -11.13 0.25
CA GLY A 83 -14.23 -12.12 1.31
C GLY A 83 -13.92 -11.56 2.68
N ASP A 84 -13.48 -12.42 3.58
CA ASP A 84 -13.26 -12.05 4.97
C ASP A 84 -11.83 -11.59 5.27
N GLU A 85 -10.90 -11.85 4.36
CA GLU A 85 -9.49 -11.59 4.61
C GLU A 85 -8.91 -10.43 3.81
N LEU A 86 -9.39 -10.19 2.60
CA LEU A 86 -8.69 -9.33 1.67
C LEU A 86 -9.43 -8.01 1.44
N VAL A 87 -8.65 -6.95 1.26
CA VAL A 87 -9.16 -5.67 0.76
C VAL A 87 -8.27 -5.27 -0.42
N VAL A 88 -8.90 -4.95 -1.54
CA VAL A 88 -8.23 -4.52 -2.75
C VAL A 88 -8.33 -3.00 -2.84
N VAL A 89 -7.19 -2.33 -2.84
CA VAL A 89 -7.14 -0.87 -2.93
C VAL A 89 -6.57 -0.49 -4.28
N HIS A 90 -7.32 0.32 -5.03
CA HIS A 90 -6.77 1.02 -6.20
C HIS A 90 -6.33 2.39 -5.71
N ALA A 91 -5.08 2.74 -5.97
CA ALA A 91 -4.52 4.04 -5.62
C ALA A 91 -3.83 4.64 -6.83
N ARG A 92 -3.62 5.94 -6.77
CA ARG A 92 -2.84 6.65 -7.78
C ARG A 92 -1.66 7.28 -7.09
N ASP A 93 -0.48 6.89 -7.54
CA ASP A 93 0.77 7.42 -6.99
C ASP A 93 1.28 8.53 -7.90
N THR A 94 1.72 9.62 -7.30
CA THR A 94 2.38 10.70 -8.02
C THR A 94 3.76 10.90 -7.42
N LEU A 95 4.74 11.12 -8.30
CA LEU A 95 6.13 11.24 -7.87
C LEU A 95 6.94 11.92 -8.95
N ASP A 96 8.15 12.31 -8.58
CA ASP A 96 9.11 12.92 -9.50
C ASP A 96 10.40 12.10 -9.44
N ILE A 97 10.86 11.62 -10.58
CA ILE A 97 12.13 10.92 -10.68
C ILE A 97 12.94 11.57 -11.79
N GLY A 98 14.14 12.03 -11.44
CA GLY A 98 15.03 12.62 -12.42
C GLY A 98 14.46 13.84 -13.12
N GLY A 99 13.63 14.60 -12.41
CA GLY A 99 13.00 15.79 -12.98
C GLY A 99 11.76 15.52 -13.79
N GLN A 100 11.32 14.26 -13.86
CA GLN A 100 10.14 13.89 -14.62
C GLN A 100 8.98 13.55 -13.68
N ALA A 101 7.86 14.25 -13.86
CA ALA A 101 6.65 13.99 -13.08
C ALA A 101 5.96 12.74 -13.62
N ILE A 102 5.62 11.82 -12.73
CA ILE A 102 5.02 10.53 -13.08
C ILE A 102 3.76 10.35 -12.26
N THR A 103 2.70 9.87 -12.91
CA THR A 103 1.47 9.44 -12.25
C THR A 103 1.18 8.03 -12.71
N LEU A 104 0.95 7.11 -11.78
CA LEU A 104 0.68 5.73 -12.12
C LEU A 104 -0.39 5.14 -11.22
N ASP A 105 -1.12 4.18 -11.77
CA ASP A 105 -2.09 3.41 -11.00
C ASP A 105 -1.38 2.28 -10.27
N VAL A 106 -1.83 2.00 -9.07
CA VAL A 106 -1.27 0.96 -8.21
C VAL A 106 -2.43 0.19 -7.60
N VAL A 107 -2.30 -1.12 -7.53
CA VAL A 107 -3.21 -1.95 -6.77
C VAL A 107 -2.45 -2.51 -5.59
N VAL A 108 -2.98 -2.30 -4.39
CA VAL A 108 -2.43 -2.91 -3.19
C VAL A 108 -3.49 -3.84 -2.63
N VAL A 109 -3.13 -5.10 -2.42
CA VAL A 109 -4.01 -6.06 -1.77
C VAL A 109 -3.51 -6.22 -0.34
N TRP A 110 -4.44 -6.06 0.61
CA TRP A 110 -4.14 -6.17 2.04
C TRP A 110 -4.82 -7.42 2.58
N ARG A 111 -4.07 -8.26 3.30
CA ARG A 111 -4.63 -9.44 3.97
C ARG A 111 -4.75 -9.17 5.45
N PHE A 112 -5.96 -9.40 5.99
CA PHE A 112 -6.24 -9.25 7.41
C PHE A 112 -6.48 -10.62 8.03
N VAL A 113 -5.85 -10.89 9.14
CA VAL A 113 -6.02 -12.12 9.91
C VAL A 113 -6.17 -11.73 11.37
N GLU A 114 -7.27 -12.13 11.97
CA GLU A 114 -7.54 -11.88 13.40
C GLU A 114 -7.40 -10.40 13.77
N GLY A 115 -7.91 -9.53 12.89
CA GLY A 115 -7.93 -8.10 13.14
C GLY A 115 -6.62 -7.38 12.91
N LYS A 116 -5.64 -8.03 12.31
CA LYS A 116 -4.33 -7.45 12.02
C LYS A 116 -4.00 -7.58 10.55
N ILE A 117 -3.21 -6.63 10.04
CA ILE A 117 -2.67 -6.71 8.68
C ILE A 117 -1.53 -7.71 8.69
N LYS A 118 -1.72 -8.80 7.97
CA LYS A 118 -0.78 -9.93 7.94
C LYS A 118 0.19 -9.82 6.79
N GLU A 119 -0.27 -9.32 5.65
CA GLU A 119 0.47 -9.37 4.39
C GLU A 119 -0.10 -8.34 3.43
N ALA A 120 0.73 -7.83 2.53
CA ALA A 120 0.25 -6.93 1.50
C ALA A 120 1.06 -7.10 0.23
N TRP A 121 0.41 -6.86 -0.90
CA TRP A 121 1.01 -6.96 -2.24
C TRP A 121 0.83 -5.62 -2.93
N ASP A 122 1.93 -4.97 -3.25
CA ASP A 122 1.96 -3.66 -3.90
C ASP A 122 2.33 -3.85 -5.38
N ILE A 123 1.38 -3.58 -6.27
CA ILE A 123 1.49 -3.87 -7.68
C ILE A 123 1.29 -2.59 -8.49
N PRO A 124 2.37 -1.86 -8.80
CA PRO A 124 2.26 -0.68 -9.64
C PRO A 124 2.17 -1.03 -11.12
N SER A 125 1.49 -0.17 -11.89
CA SER A 125 1.38 -0.30 -13.35
C SER A 125 2.65 0.19 -14.01
N ALA A 126 3.77 -0.52 -13.76
CA ALA A 126 5.10 -0.03 -14.09
C ALA A 126 5.47 -0.17 -15.54
N PHE A 127 4.85 -1.10 -16.28
CA PHE A 127 5.23 -1.35 -17.66
C PHE A 127 4.93 -0.19 -18.61
N THR A 128 3.97 0.65 -18.26
CA THR A 128 3.59 1.78 -19.10
C THR A 128 4.45 3.03 -18.86
N LEU A 129 5.37 2.97 -17.90
CA LEU A 129 6.21 4.11 -17.55
C LEU A 129 7.41 4.29 -18.48
N ALA A 130 7.67 3.33 -19.32
CA ALA A 130 8.91 3.32 -20.13
C ALA A 130 8.82 4.16 -21.40
N ARG A 131 7.79 4.94 -21.55
CA ARG A 131 7.58 5.72 -22.76
C ARG A 131 8.33 7.02 -22.76
#